data_8999ca4bfa464f0d881bbdade39069e0
#
_entry.id   8999ca4bfa464f0d881bbdade39069e0
#
_cell.length_a   1.000
_cell.length_b   1.000
_cell.length_c   1.000
_cell.angle_alpha   90.00
_cell.angle_beta   90.00
_cell.angle_gamma   90.00
#
_symmetry.space_group_name_H-M   'P 1'
#
loop_
_entity.id
_entity.type
_entity.pdbx_description
1 polymer ?
#
loop_
_entity_poly.entity_id
_entity_poly.type
_entity_poly.pdbx_seq_one_letter_code
_entity_poly.pdbx_strand_id
1 'polypeptide(L)'
;MKNIALDITRCYRADLLKFKNSKVLLIAIGSPLFLVLLFFTILLFKATKILGTGDQGWMWMLQELTQMGLALFFPLFIILITSMISRIEFDANAWKQIYTLPINRGSIYASKVLMTITIVAVSIISFGLFYLLFASILTAVYPALFVFNASIFGYLINVLLMSGITSLAWVGIQFWASYRWKNMVLPIALGIVGFIAGFILFRWEHAAYVPFTYLLNTMDALKGESFSLFNKISYLSVGYSALFILIGYAELKLKKRF
;
A
#
# COMPACT_ATOMS: atom_id res chain seq x y z
N MET A 1 -36.03 -6.11 6.17
CA MET A 1 -34.77 -5.39 6.47
C MET A 1 -33.73 -5.77 5.42
N LYS A 2 -33.23 -4.80 4.61
CA LYS A 2 -32.15 -5.09 3.65
C LYS A 2 -30.92 -5.49 4.45
N ASN A 3 -30.34 -6.66 4.16
CA ASN A 3 -29.16 -7.15 4.84
C ASN A 3 -27.93 -6.44 4.28
N ILE A 4 -27.52 -5.34 4.92
CA ILE A 4 -26.42 -4.46 4.48
C ILE A 4 -25.13 -5.25 4.25
N ALA A 5 -24.82 -6.23 5.11
CA ALA A 5 -23.63 -7.08 4.98
C ALA A 5 -23.67 -7.90 3.68
N LEU A 6 -24.84 -8.42 3.30
CA LEU A 6 -25.04 -9.21 2.09
C LEU A 6 -24.89 -8.33 0.83
N ASP A 7 -25.36 -7.09 0.88
CA ASP A 7 -25.17 -6.12 -0.19
C ASP A 7 -23.68 -5.74 -0.37
N ILE A 8 -22.93 -5.53 0.73
CA ILE A 8 -21.48 -5.25 0.68
C ILE A 8 -20.76 -6.43 0.04
N THR A 9 -21.05 -7.66 0.47
CA THR A 9 -20.39 -8.86 -0.07
C THR A 9 -20.66 -9.06 -1.56
N ARG A 10 -21.89 -8.80 -2.02
CA ARG A 10 -22.26 -8.87 -3.44
C ARG A 10 -21.52 -7.83 -4.27
N CYS A 11 -21.50 -6.57 -3.81
CA CYS A 11 -20.77 -5.50 -4.48
C CYS A 11 -19.26 -5.82 -4.53
N TYR A 12 -18.68 -6.29 -3.43
CA TYR A 12 -17.26 -6.63 -3.36
C TYR A 12 -16.89 -7.79 -4.30
N ARG A 13 -17.71 -8.85 -4.39
CA ARG A 13 -17.49 -9.94 -5.36
C ARG A 13 -17.58 -9.45 -6.80
N ALA A 14 -18.52 -8.58 -7.11
CA ALA A 14 -18.62 -7.98 -8.45
C ALA A 14 -17.38 -7.14 -8.78
N ASP A 15 -16.86 -6.36 -7.81
CA ASP A 15 -15.63 -5.60 -7.96
C ASP A 15 -14.42 -6.51 -8.17
N LEU A 16 -14.28 -7.59 -7.41
CA LEU A 16 -13.20 -8.58 -7.60
C LEU A 16 -13.17 -9.14 -9.02
N LEU A 17 -14.33 -9.51 -9.58
CA LEU A 17 -14.43 -10.02 -10.95
C LEU A 17 -14.01 -8.96 -11.99
N LYS A 18 -14.40 -7.70 -11.77
CA LYS A 18 -14.05 -6.57 -12.62
C LYS A 18 -12.54 -6.30 -12.62
N PHE A 19 -11.90 -6.39 -11.45
CA PHE A 19 -10.48 -6.09 -11.29
C PHE A 19 -9.55 -7.25 -11.68
N LYS A 20 -10.06 -8.49 -11.69
CA LYS A 20 -9.28 -9.67 -12.09
C LYS A 20 -8.61 -9.52 -13.46
N ASN A 21 -9.29 -8.88 -14.41
CA ASN A 21 -8.79 -8.67 -15.78
C ASN A 21 -8.35 -7.22 -16.02
N SER A 22 -8.16 -6.42 -14.97
CA SER A 22 -7.77 -5.02 -15.10
C SER A 22 -6.26 -4.84 -14.99
N LYS A 23 -5.76 -3.74 -15.57
CA LYS A 23 -4.35 -3.32 -15.39
C LYS A 23 -3.99 -3.01 -13.94
N VAL A 24 -4.98 -2.78 -13.07
CA VAL A 24 -4.81 -2.50 -11.64
C VAL A 24 -4.14 -3.67 -10.92
N LEU A 25 -4.60 -4.92 -11.16
CA LEU A 25 -3.99 -6.10 -10.55
C LEU A 25 -2.57 -6.35 -11.07
N LEU A 26 -2.35 -6.11 -12.37
CA LEU A 26 -1.02 -6.23 -12.97
C LEU A 26 -0.04 -5.25 -12.33
N ILE A 27 -0.44 -4.01 -12.08
CA ILE A 27 0.38 -3.00 -11.41
C ILE A 27 0.60 -3.37 -9.94
N ALA A 28 -0.43 -3.90 -9.26
CA ALA A 28 -0.33 -4.29 -7.86
C ALA A 28 0.70 -5.40 -7.61
N ILE A 29 0.85 -6.33 -8.54
CA ILE A 29 1.85 -7.40 -8.49
C ILE A 29 3.16 -6.97 -9.14
N GLY A 30 3.08 -6.25 -10.24
CA GLY A 30 4.24 -5.85 -11.04
C GLY A 30 5.13 -4.80 -10.36
N SER A 31 4.56 -3.88 -9.56
CA SER A 31 5.37 -2.87 -8.88
C SER A 31 6.33 -3.45 -7.82
N PRO A 32 5.92 -4.36 -6.91
CA PRO A 32 6.86 -5.00 -6.00
C PRO A 32 7.81 -5.96 -6.73
N LEU A 33 7.35 -6.64 -7.78
CA LEU A 33 8.22 -7.47 -8.60
C LEU A 33 9.35 -6.64 -9.21
N PHE A 34 9.03 -5.49 -9.80
CA PHE A 34 10.02 -4.59 -10.40
C PHE A 34 11.08 -4.14 -9.38
N LEU A 35 10.65 -3.73 -8.18
CA LEU A 35 11.55 -3.31 -7.12
C LEU A 35 12.49 -4.44 -6.67
N VAL A 36 11.94 -5.62 -6.39
CA VAL A 36 12.73 -6.77 -5.93
C VAL A 36 13.68 -7.25 -7.03
N LEU A 37 13.23 -7.28 -8.28
CA LEU A 37 14.03 -7.69 -9.44
C LEU A 37 15.19 -6.72 -9.70
N LEU A 38 14.99 -5.43 -9.48
CA LEU A 38 16.05 -4.42 -9.56
C LEU A 38 17.17 -4.71 -8.56
N PHE A 39 16.84 -4.95 -7.29
CA PHE A 39 17.82 -5.29 -6.26
C PHE A 39 18.46 -6.66 -6.50
N PHE A 40 17.67 -7.63 -6.93
CA PHE A 40 18.17 -8.95 -7.31
C PHE A 40 19.25 -8.85 -8.40
N THR A 41 19.01 -8.08 -9.48
CA THR A 41 20.00 -7.90 -10.55
C THR A 41 21.27 -7.20 -10.07
N ILE A 42 21.14 -6.19 -9.19
CA ILE A 42 22.31 -5.53 -8.59
C ILE A 42 23.14 -6.52 -7.79
N LEU A 43 22.50 -7.32 -6.94
CA LEU A 43 23.18 -8.32 -6.11
C LEU A 43 23.73 -9.48 -6.93
N LEU A 44 23.06 -9.90 -8.00
CA LEU A 44 23.57 -10.95 -8.88
C LEU A 44 24.94 -10.61 -9.47
N PHE A 45 25.20 -9.34 -9.75
CA PHE A 45 26.48 -8.91 -10.36
C PHE A 45 27.46 -8.29 -9.37
N LYS A 46 27.01 -7.83 -8.21
CA LYS A 46 27.86 -7.06 -7.28
C LYS A 46 27.79 -7.52 -5.82
N ALA A 47 27.22 -8.71 -5.53
CA ALA A 47 27.02 -9.16 -4.16
C ALA A 47 28.32 -9.13 -3.32
N THR A 48 29.42 -9.71 -3.83
CA THR A 48 30.72 -9.76 -3.15
C THR A 48 31.31 -8.38 -2.87
N LYS A 49 31.07 -7.41 -3.77
CA LYS A 49 31.54 -6.02 -3.61
C LYS A 49 30.72 -5.24 -2.59
N ILE A 50 29.42 -5.51 -2.51
CA ILE A 50 28.48 -4.79 -1.64
C ILE A 50 28.48 -5.38 -0.22
N LEU A 51 28.42 -6.71 -0.11
CA LEU A 51 28.28 -7.43 1.15
C LEU A 51 29.62 -7.79 1.79
N GLY A 52 30.72 -7.72 1.03
CA GLY A 52 32.05 -8.13 1.51
C GLY A 52 32.11 -9.64 1.79
N THR A 53 32.61 -10.02 2.98
CA THR A 53 32.73 -11.41 3.43
C THR A 53 31.69 -11.82 4.49
N GLY A 54 30.68 -10.97 4.73
CA GLY A 54 29.64 -11.23 5.73
C GLY A 54 28.54 -12.17 5.22
N ASP A 55 27.85 -12.82 6.16
CA ASP A 55 26.72 -13.74 5.92
C ASP A 55 25.33 -13.08 5.99
N GLN A 56 25.28 -11.74 5.90
CA GLN A 56 24.09 -10.94 6.16
C GLN A 56 23.28 -10.56 4.88
N GLY A 57 23.49 -11.25 3.77
CA GLY A 57 22.89 -10.89 2.49
C GLY A 57 21.34 -10.83 2.51
N TRP A 58 20.70 -11.78 3.19
CA TRP A 58 19.25 -11.78 3.38
C TRP A 58 18.77 -10.52 4.11
N MET A 59 19.35 -10.22 5.27
CA MET A 59 18.93 -9.07 6.08
C MET A 59 19.22 -7.76 5.36
N TRP A 60 20.39 -7.62 4.76
CA TRP A 60 20.78 -6.44 4.00
C TRP A 60 19.79 -6.18 2.83
N MET A 61 19.51 -7.22 2.03
CA MET A 61 18.56 -7.10 0.92
C MET A 61 17.18 -6.68 1.40
N LEU A 62 16.69 -7.25 2.51
CA LEU A 62 15.38 -6.90 3.06
C LEU A 62 15.33 -5.45 3.57
N GLN A 63 16.37 -5.01 4.26
CA GLN A 63 16.46 -3.64 4.78
C GLN A 63 16.51 -2.61 3.66
N GLU A 64 17.33 -2.81 2.63
CA GLU A 64 17.44 -1.88 1.50
C GLU A 64 16.15 -1.85 0.67
N LEU A 65 15.57 -3.02 0.38
CA LEU A 65 14.27 -3.10 -0.29
C LEU A 65 13.16 -2.40 0.49
N THR A 66 13.12 -2.60 1.80
CA THR A 66 12.14 -1.95 2.68
C THR A 66 12.35 -0.44 2.69
N GLN A 67 13.60 0.00 2.82
CA GLN A 67 13.94 1.42 2.84
C GLN A 67 13.51 2.11 1.53
N MET A 68 13.92 1.61 0.40
CA MET A 68 13.58 2.18 -0.90
C MET A 68 12.09 2.01 -1.23
N GLY A 69 11.52 0.86 -0.85
CA GLY A 69 10.10 0.56 -1.00
C GLY A 69 9.22 1.55 -0.26
N LEU A 70 9.42 1.71 1.03
CA LEU A 70 8.60 2.59 1.88
C LEU A 70 8.86 4.07 1.61
N ALA A 71 10.11 4.44 1.26
CA ALA A 71 10.44 5.82 0.98
C ALA A 71 9.84 6.33 -0.34
N LEU A 72 9.87 5.53 -1.41
CA LEU A 72 9.57 6.00 -2.75
C LEU A 72 8.46 5.20 -3.43
N PHE A 73 8.64 3.87 -3.58
CA PHE A 73 7.79 3.08 -4.44
C PHE A 73 6.37 2.90 -3.88
N PHE A 74 6.23 2.64 -2.61
CA PHE A 74 4.95 2.33 -2.00
C PHE A 74 4.00 3.53 -1.90
N PRO A 75 4.45 4.75 -1.50
CA PRO A 75 3.62 5.95 -1.60
C PRO A 75 3.15 6.24 -3.02
N LEU A 76 4.07 6.19 -4.00
CA LEU A 76 3.73 6.42 -5.41
C LEU A 76 2.77 5.34 -5.95
N PHE A 77 2.97 4.08 -5.56
CA PHE A 77 2.05 2.99 -5.88
C PHE A 77 0.64 3.28 -5.34
N ILE A 78 0.49 3.68 -4.07
CA ILE A 78 -0.81 3.99 -3.48
C ILE A 78 -1.49 5.13 -4.24
N ILE A 79 -0.76 6.19 -4.57
CA ILE A 79 -1.28 7.33 -5.35
C ILE A 79 -1.84 6.86 -6.70
N LEU A 80 -1.07 6.07 -7.43
CA LEU A 80 -1.46 5.57 -8.75
C LEU A 80 -2.64 4.61 -8.66
N ILE A 81 -2.58 3.61 -7.77
CA ILE A 81 -3.58 2.55 -7.73
C ILE A 81 -4.95 3.07 -7.29
N THR A 82 -5.00 3.95 -6.28
CA THR A 82 -6.25 4.55 -5.82
C THR A 82 -6.90 5.43 -6.89
N SER A 83 -6.09 6.18 -7.63
CA SER A 83 -6.56 7.01 -8.74
C SER A 83 -7.06 6.16 -9.91
N MET A 84 -6.40 5.05 -10.23
CA MET A 84 -6.84 4.12 -11.29
C MET A 84 -8.13 3.38 -10.94
N ILE A 85 -8.29 2.93 -9.69
CA ILE A 85 -9.52 2.26 -9.23
C ILE A 85 -10.73 3.18 -9.44
N SER A 86 -10.60 4.44 -9.03
CA SER A 86 -11.67 5.42 -9.18
C SER A 86 -11.98 5.74 -10.65
N ARG A 87 -10.93 5.85 -11.48
CA ARG A 87 -11.07 6.17 -12.91
C ARG A 87 -11.85 5.10 -13.68
N ILE A 88 -11.62 3.83 -13.43
CA ILE A 88 -12.34 2.74 -14.12
C ILE A 88 -13.87 2.92 -14.00
N GLU A 89 -14.34 3.47 -12.90
CA GLU A 89 -15.75 3.69 -12.66
C GLU A 89 -16.28 4.99 -13.30
N PHE A 90 -15.44 6.03 -13.32
CA PHE A 90 -15.80 7.29 -13.96
C PHE A 90 -15.85 7.16 -15.49
N ASP A 91 -14.84 6.52 -16.11
CA ASP A 91 -14.75 6.34 -17.56
C ASP A 91 -15.90 5.46 -18.10
N ALA A 92 -16.31 4.45 -17.36
CA ALA A 92 -17.42 3.57 -17.75
C ALA A 92 -18.81 4.20 -17.55
N ASN A 93 -18.91 5.46 -17.05
CA ASN A 93 -20.19 6.05 -16.60
C ASN A 93 -20.99 5.10 -15.67
N ALA A 94 -20.30 4.14 -15.04
CA ALA A 94 -20.88 3.08 -14.24
C ALA A 94 -21.69 3.63 -13.05
N TRP A 95 -21.34 4.82 -12.58
CA TRP A 95 -22.07 5.51 -11.51
C TRP A 95 -23.55 5.71 -11.80
N LYS A 96 -23.92 6.07 -13.05
CA LYS A 96 -25.31 6.24 -13.42
C LYS A 96 -26.07 4.92 -13.34
N GLN A 97 -25.44 3.82 -13.78
CA GLN A 97 -26.05 2.48 -13.75
C GLN A 97 -26.10 1.90 -12.32
N ILE A 98 -25.03 2.07 -11.53
CA ILE A 98 -24.95 1.56 -10.16
C ILE A 98 -26.00 2.24 -9.26
N TYR A 99 -26.28 3.54 -9.47
CA TYR A 99 -27.27 4.26 -8.66
C TYR A 99 -28.74 3.97 -9.04
N THR A 100 -29.00 3.31 -10.18
CA THR A 100 -30.34 2.81 -10.52
C THR A 100 -30.65 1.46 -9.86
N LEU A 101 -29.62 0.77 -9.36
CA LEU A 101 -29.80 -0.51 -8.66
C LEU A 101 -30.44 -0.28 -7.27
N PRO A 102 -31.32 -1.18 -6.81
CA PRO A 102 -31.96 -1.09 -5.50
C PRO A 102 -31.01 -1.50 -4.35
N ILE A 103 -29.76 -1.03 -4.39
CA ILE A 103 -28.68 -1.32 -3.44
C ILE A 103 -28.39 -0.07 -2.60
N ASN A 104 -28.01 -0.26 -1.32
CA ASN A 104 -27.65 0.87 -0.47
C ASN A 104 -26.33 1.50 -0.95
N ARG A 105 -26.33 2.84 -1.15
CA ARG A 105 -25.14 3.60 -1.56
C ARG A 105 -23.95 3.41 -0.60
N GLY A 106 -24.24 3.25 0.70
CA GLY A 106 -23.21 2.96 1.71
C GLY A 106 -22.53 1.61 1.49
N SER A 107 -23.29 0.59 1.06
CA SER A 107 -22.72 -0.72 0.76
C SER A 107 -21.80 -0.68 -0.46
N ILE A 108 -22.15 0.11 -1.47
CA ILE A 108 -21.32 0.33 -2.65
C ILE A 108 -20.01 1.04 -2.24
N TYR A 109 -20.11 2.11 -1.45
CA TYR A 109 -18.93 2.85 -0.97
C TYR A 109 -18.01 1.97 -0.13
N ALA A 110 -18.55 1.19 0.81
CA ALA A 110 -17.80 0.27 1.65
C ALA A 110 -17.09 -0.82 0.83
N SER A 111 -17.73 -1.36 -0.23
CA SER A 111 -17.10 -2.35 -1.12
C SER A 111 -15.87 -1.76 -1.82
N LYS A 112 -15.91 -0.47 -2.22
CA LYS A 112 -14.78 0.20 -2.86
C LYS A 112 -13.61 0.44 -1.92
N VAL A 113 -13.89 0.84 -0.68
CA VAL A 113 -12.86 0.95 0.36
C VAL A 113 -12.19 -0.41 0.58
N LEU A 114 -12.99 -1.47 0.78
CA LEU A 114 -12.48 -2.83 0.97
C LEU A 114 -11.64 -3.29 -0.23
N MET A 115 -12.10 -3.01 -1.46
CA MET A 115 -11.37 -3.37 -2.67
C MET A 115 -10.02 -2.67 -2.74
N THR A 116 -9.96 -1.37 -2.42
CA THR A 116 -8.71 -0.60 -2.40
C THR A 116 -7.73 -1.19 -1.38
N ILE A 117 -8.20 -1.48 -0.16
CA ILE A 117 -7.37 -2.11 0.89
C ILE A 117 -6.87 -3.49 0.43
N THR A 118 -7.74 -4.29 -0.20
CA THR A 118 -7.37 -5.62 -0.72
C THR A 118 -6.25 -5.53 -1.77
N ILE A 119 -6.33 -4.58 -2.71
CA ILE A 119 -5.30 -4.43 -3.74
C ILE A 119 -3.96 -4.01 -3.12
N VAL A 120 -3.98 -3.11 -2.14
CA VAL A 120 -2.78 -2.72 -1.39
C VAL A 120 -2.20 -3.92 -0.62
N ALA A 121 -3.07 -4.72 0.04
CA ALA A 121 -2.64 -5.94 0.73
C ALA A 121 -2.02 -6.97 -0.23
N VAL A 122 -2.60 -7.16 -1.42
CA VAL A 122 -2.04 -8.03 -2.48
C VAL A 122 -0.64 -7.56 -2.87
N SER A 123 -0.41 -6.25 -3.00
CA SER A 123 0.92 -5.71 -3.32
C SER A 123 1.93 -6.00 -2.21
N ILE A 124 1.55 -5.82 -0.95
CA ILE A 124 2.43 -6.08 0.21
C ILE A 124 2.78 -7.57 0.29
N ILE A 125 1.79 -8.45 0.13
CA ILE A 125 2.01 -9.91 0.16
C ILE A 125 2.90 -10.32 -1.02
N SER A 126 2.66 -9.78 -2.21
CA SER A 126 3.48 -10.04 -3.40
C SER A 126 4.93 -9.62 -3.19
N PHE A 127 5.16 -8.47 -2.52
CA PHE A 127 6.52 -8.03 -2.15
C PHE A 127 7.23 -9.08 -1.29
N GLY A 128 6.57 -9.59 -0.23
CA GLY A 128 7.14 -10.63 0.63
C GLY A 128 7.45 -11.93 -0.12
N LEU A 129 6.54 -12.37 -1.00
CA LEU A 129 6.73 -13.59 -1.80
C LEU A 129 7.89 -13.44 -2.79
N PHE A 130 7.99 -12.32 -3.49
CA PHE A 130 9.09 -12.07 -4.43
C PHE A 130 10.42 -11.92 -3.70
N TYR A 131 10.44 -11.24 -2.54
CA TYR A 131 11.64 -11.17 -1.72
C TYR A 131 12.15 -12.58 -1.35
N LEU A 132 11.28 -13.45 -0.83
CA LEU A 132 11.65 -14.82 -0.46
C LEU A 132 12.15 -15.62 -1.67
N LEU A 133 11.48 -15.50 -2.81
CA LEU A 133 11.85 -16.21 -4.04
C LEU A 133 13.23 -15.76 -4.54
N PHE A 134 13.47 -14.47 -4.67
CA PHE A 134 14.73 -13.98 -5.25
C PHE A 134 15.91 -14.10 -4.27
N ALA A 135 15.69 -13.94 -2.96
CA ALA A 135 16.70 -14.18 -1.95
C ALA A 135 17.11 -15.67 -1.89
N SER A 136 16.17 -16.61 -2.08
CA SER A 136 16.51 -18.04 -2.17
C SER A 136 17.33 -18.38 -3.41
N ILE A 137 17.08 -17.73 -4.55
CA ILE A 137 17.90 -17.87 -5.74
C ILE A 137 19.34 -17.36 -5.47
N LEU A 138 19.48 -16.21 -4.77
CA LEU A 138 20.79 -15.68 -4.41
C LEU A 138 21.52 -16.60 -3.43
N THR A 139 20.84 -17.33 -2.56
CA THR A 139 21.44 -18.37 -1.70
C THR A 139 22.06 -19.48 -2.53
N ALA A 140 21.43 -19.89 -3.63
CA ALA A 140 22.00 -20.91 -4.51
C ALA A 140 23.23 -20.41 -5.28
N VAL A 141 23.31 -19.10 -5.60
CA VAL A 141 24.44 -18.50 -6.32
C VAL A 141 25.60 -18.13 -5.37
N TYR A 142 25.25 -17.60 -4.19
CA TYR A 142 26.22 -17.09 -3.21
C TYR A 142 25.95 -17.68 -1.81
N PRO A 143 26.16 -18.99 -1.58
CA PRO A 143 25.79 -19.66 -0.32
C PRO A 143 26.52 -19.10 0.89
N ALA A 144 27.74 -18.57 0.74
CA ALA A 144 28.51 -17.98 1.83
C ALA A 144 28.01 -16.59 2.26
N LEU A 145 27.36 -15.84 1.36
CA LEU A 145 26.89 -14.49 1.62
C LEU A 145 25.40 -14.46 2.03
N PHE A 146 24.62 -15.42 1.56
CA PHE A 146 23.18 -15.52 1.78
C PHE A 146 22.84 -16.72 2.67
N VAL A 147 23.17 -16.62 3.97
CA VAL A 147 22.80 -17.64 4.96
C VAL A 147 21.42 -17.32 5.52
N PHE A 148 20.48 -18.26 5.40
CA PHE A 148 19.14 -18.09 5.93
C PHE A 148 19.12 -18.26 7.45
N ASN A 149 18.55 -17.29 8.15
CA ASN A 149 18.29 -17.35 9.58
C ASN A 149 16.79 -17.15 9.86
N ALA A 150 16.22 -17.90 10.79
CA ALA A 150 14.82 -17.83 11.15
C ALA A 150 14.37 -16.43 11.63
N SER A 151 15.29 -15.63 12.20
CA SER A 151 15.02 -14.24 12.58
C SER A 151 14.59 -13.35 11.40
N ILE A 152 15.06 -13.65 10.19
CA ILE A 152 14.72 -12.92 8.96
C ILE A 152 13.24 -13.05 8.65
N PHE A 153 12.67 -14.25 8.88
CA PHE A 153 11.24 -14.46 8.65
C PHE A 153 10.37 -13.63 9.60
N GLY A 154 10.75 -13.57 10.88
CA GLY A 154 10.10 -12.70 11.87
C GLY A 154 10.17 -11.21 11.47
N TYR A 155 11.36 -10.76 11.04
CA TYR A 155 11.55 -9.39 10.58
C TYR A 155 10.71 -9.09 9.32
N LEU A 156 10.66 -10.01 8.34
CA LEU A 156 9.82 -9.87 7.14
C LEU A 156 8.34 -9.71 7.49
N ILE A 157 7.81 -10.57 8.38
CA ILE A 157 6.41 -10.47 8.83
C ILE A 157 6.15 -9.09 9.45
N ASN A 158 7.06 -8.62 10.29
CA ASN A 158 6.96 -7.30 10.91
C ASN A 158 6.95 -6.18 9.86
N VAL A 159 7.81 -6.23 8.86
CA VAL A 159 7.83 -5.29 7.73
C VAL A 159 6.49 -5.27 7.01
N LEU A 160 5.94 -6.44 6.66
CA LEU A 160 4.68 -6.54 5.93
C LEU A 160 3.50 -5.99 6.75
N LEU A 161 3.41 -6.35 8.03
CA LEU A 161 2.34 -5.89 8.92
C LEU A 161 2.41 -4.39 9.18
N MET A 162 3.61 -3.86 9.51
CA MET A 162 3.79 -2.43 9.75
C MET A 162 3.50 -1.61 8.49
N SER A 163 4.02 -2.02 7.35
CA SER A 163 3.76 -1.35 6.07
C SER A 163 2.26 -1.33 5.76
N GLY A 164 1.55 -2.43 6.04
CA GLY A 164 0.10 -2.51 5.90
C GLY A 164 -0.63 -1.51 6.78
N ILE A 165 -0.33 -1.48 8.07
CA ILE A 165 -1.00 -0.59 9.02
C ILE A 165 -0.68 0.88 8.73
N THR A 166 0.59 1.22 8.51
CA THR A 166 1.00 2.62 8.32
C THR A 166 0.59 3.18 6.96
N SER A 167 0.37 2.33 5.95
CA SER A 167 -0.18 2.74 4.66
C SER A 167 -1.66 3.11 4.71
N LEU A 168 -2.42 2.69 5.73
CA LEU A 168 -3.86 2.96 5.79
C LEU A 168 -4.18 4.45 5.75
N ALA A 169 -3.38 5.30 6.41
CA ALA A 169 -3.57 6.76 6.37
C ALA A 169 -3.48 7.29 4.92
N TRP A 170 -2.45 6.86 4.19
CA TRP A 170 -2.29 7.20 2.78
C TRP A 170 -3.47 6.71 1.94
N VAL A 171 -3.87 5.45 2.13
CA VAL A 171 -5.00 4.85 1.43
C VAL A 171 -6.28 5.63 1.70
N GLY A 172 -6.56 5.97 2.96
CA GLY A 172 -7.76 6.73 3.33
C GLY A 172 -7.82 8.11 2.68
N ILE A 173 -6.73 8.88 2.75
CA ILE A 173 -6.62 10.22 2.15
C ILE A 173 -6.75 10.14 0.62
N GLN A 174 -5.97 9.25 -0.01
CA GLN A 174 -5.95 9.11 -1.45
C GLN A 174 -7.28 8.58 -2.01
N PHE A 175 -7.90 7.63 -1.30
CA PHE A 175 -9.24 7.14 -1.63
C PHE A 175 -10.25 8.28 -1.60
N TRP A 176 -10.32 9.05 -0.50
CA TRP A 176 -11.20 10.21 -0.40
C TRP A 176 -10.96 11.20 -1.54
N ALA A 177 -9.72 11.58 -1.80
CA ALA A 177 -9.36 12.49 -2.88
C ALA A 177 -9.82 11.97 -4.25
N SER A 178 -9.57 10.69 -4.54
CA SER A 178 -9.90 10.06 -5.82
C SER A 178 -11.41 9.95 -6.06
N TYR A 179 -12.21 9.86 -4.99
CA TYR A 179 -13.69 9.85 -5.08
C TYR A 179 -14.30 11.24 -5.09
N ARG A 180 -13.62 12.24 -4.54
CA ARG A 180 -14.09 13.62 -4.51
C ARG A 180 -14.01 14.28 -5.88
N TRP A 181 -12.92 14.07 -6.62
CA TRP A 181 -12.68 14.65 -7.93
C TRP A 181 -12.87 13.61 -9.03
N LYS A 182 -13.69 13.98 -10.04
CA LYS A 182 -14.00 13.11 -11.18
C LYS A 182 -12.84 12.97 -12.18
N ASN A 183 -11.76 13.73 -12.02
CA ASN A 183 -10.56 13.63 -12.83
C ASN A 183 -9.45 12.94 -12.06
N MET A 184 -8.49 12.35 -12.76
CA MET A 184 -7.37 11.64 -12.20
C MET A 184 -6.22 12.58 -11.76
N VAL A 185 -6.18 13.79 -12.31
CA VAL A 185 -5.05 14.72 -12.15
C VAL A 185 -4.99 15.28 -10.74
N LEU A 186 -6.11 15.76 -10.20
CA LEU A 186 -6.15 16.37 -8.87
C LEU A 186 -5.78 15.40 -7.72
N PRO A 187 -6.31 14.16 -7.67
CA PRO A 187 -5.87 13.17 -6.67
C PRO A 187 -4.38 12.85 -6.78
N ILE A 188 -3.84 12.68 -7.99
CA ILE A 188 -2.42 12.43 -8.19
C ILE A 188 -1.59 13.62 -7.73
N ALA A 189 -1.97 14.85 -8.11
CA ALA A 189 -1.28 16.06 -7.69
C ALA A 189 -1.27 16.21 -6.15
N LEU A 190 -2.41 15.98 -5.49
CA LEU A 190 -2.51 15.98 -4.03
C LEU A 190 -1.58 14.92 -3.41
N GLY A 191 -1.56 13.73 -3.98
CA GLY A 191 -0.67 12.66 -3.55
C GLY A 191 0.80 13.03 -3.68
N ILE A 192 1.21 13.61 -4.83
CA ILE A 192 2.61 14.04 -5.05
C ILE A 192 2.98 15.17 -4.08
N VAL A 193 2.11 16.15 -3.87
CA VAL A 193 2.35 17.23 -2.88
C VAL A 193 2.47 16.63 -1.47
N GLY A 194 1.59 15.69 -1.09
CA GLY A 194 1.68 14.98 0.18
C GLY A 194 2.98 14.17 0.31
N PHE A 195 3.41 13.52 -0.77
CA PHE A 195 4.67 12.78 -0.83
C PHE A 195 5.88 13.70 -0.57
N ILE A 196 5.96 14.84 -1.27
CA ILE A 196 7.03 15.82 -1.06
C ILE A 196 6.98 16.39 0.35
N ALA A 197 5.78 16.75 0.84
CA ALA A 197 5.60 17.24 2.20
C ALA A 197 6.04 16.19 3.24
N GLY A 198 5.76 14.90 3.01
CA GLY A 198 6.23 13.81 3.85
C GLY A 198 7.75 13.78 4.00
N PHE A 199 8.48 13.92 2.89
CA PHE A 199 9.94 13.99 2.92
C PHE A 199 10.49 15.23 3.64
N ILE A 200 9.88 16.39 3.45
CA ILE A 200 10.31 17.65 4.09
C ILE A 200 10.06 17.58 5.60
N LEU A 201 8.88 17.08 6.00
CA LEU A 201 8.43 17.09 7.39
C LEU A 201 8.86 15.83 8.17
N PHE A 202 9.50 14.86 7.54
CA PHE A 202 9.88 13.60 8.17
C PHE A 202 10.73 13.76 9.44
N ARG A 203 11.63 14.73 9.48
CA ARG A 203 12.51 15.00 10.64
C ARG A 203 12.00 16.07 11.60
N TRP A 204 10.77 16.57 11.36
CA TRP A 204 10.17 17.54 12.24
C TRP A 204 9.69 16.86 13.53
N GLU A 205 9.83 17.54 14.68
CA GLU A 205 9.42 16.98 15.98
C GLU A 205 7.94 16.56 16.03
N HIS A 206 7.09 17.18 15.21
CA HIS A 206 5.66 16.89 15.11
C HIS A 206 5.31 15.99 13.91
N ALA A 207 6.30 15.35 13.27
CA ALA A 207 6.11 14.45 12.12
C ALA A 207 5.09 13.34 12.40
N ALA A 208 4.98 12.87 13.65
CA ALA A 208 4.01 11.86 14.05
C ALA A 208 2.54 12.27 13.82
N TYR A 209 2.22 13.54 13.65
CA TYR A 209 0.87 14.01 13.35
C TYR A 209 0.62 14.23 11.85
N VAL A 210 1.64 14.06 11.02
CA VAL A 210 1.55 14.23 9.57
C VAL A 210 1.40 12.87 8.90
N PRO A 211 0.24 12.51 8.35
CA PRO A 211 -0.02 11.16 7.82
C PRO A 211 0.90 10.75 6.68
N PHE A 212 1.44 11.73 5.94
CA PHE A 212 2.36 11.47 4.83
C PHE A 212 3.77 11.04 5.25
N THR A 213 4.14 11.17 6.53
CA THR A 213 5.44 10.73 7.06
C THR A 213 5.41 9.28 7.57
N TYR A 214 4.24 8.65 7.71
CA TYR A 214 4.12 7.37 8.43
C TYR A 214 4.89 6.21 7.79
N LEU A 215 4.93 6.13 6.47
CA LEU A 215 5.73 5.11 5.78
C LEU A 215 7.24 5.32 6.01
N LEU A 216 7.70 6.59 6.07
CA LEU A 216 9.09 6.91 6.39
C LEU A 216 9.41 6.61 7.86
N ASN A 217 8.53 6.97 8.78
CA ASN A 217 8.70 6.67 10.21
C ASN A 217 8.70 5.16 10.50
N THR A 218 8.04 4.36 9.66
CA THR A 218 8.08 2.89 9.77
C THR A 218 9.49 2.35 9.59
N MET A 219 10.29 2.96 8.73
CA MET A 219 11.69 2.55 8.52
C MET A 219 12.53 2.71 9.79
N ASP A 220 12.35 3.80 10.52
CA ASP A 220 13.08 4.04 11.76
C ASP A 220 12.58 3.12 12.88
N ALA A 221 11.28 2.84 12.95
CA ALA A 221 10.70 1.91 13.89
C ALA A 221 11.20 0.47 13.68
N LEU A 222 11.48 0.08 12.43
CA LEU A 222 12.02 -1.25 12.09
C LEU A 222 13.51 -1.40 12.42
N LYS A 223 14.25 -0.29 12.60
CA LYS A 223 15.67 -0.30 12.99
C LYS A 223 15.87 -0.36 14.51
N GLY A 224 14.84 -0.09 15.30
CA GLY A 224 14.90 -0.08 16.77
C GLY A 224 14.90 -1.48 17.36
N GLU A 225 15.58 -1.65 18.53
CA GLU A 225 15.64 -2.92 19.25
C GLU A 225 14.27 -3.38 19.80
N SER A 226 13.35 -2.44 20.07
CA SER A 226 12.01 -2.71 20.58
C SER A 226 10.96 -2.47 19.50
N PHE A 227 10.72 -3.49 18.70
CA PHE A 227 9.65 -3.46 17.71
C PHE A 227 8.27 -3.63 18.37
N SER A 228 7.35 -2.69 18.15
CA SER A 228 5.95 -2.81 18.54
C SER A 228 5.03 -2.48 17.38
N LEU A 229 4.19 -3.44 17.01
CA LEU A 229 3.13 -3.23 16.00
C LEU A 229 2.13 -2.14 16.44
N PHE A 230 1.88 -2.05 17.73
CA PHE A 230 0.94 -1.11 18.33
C PHE A 230 1.69 0.09 18.90
N ASN A 231 2.15 0.96 18.02
CA ASN A 231 2.79 2.21 18.39
C ASN A 231 1.88 3.42 18.05
N LYS A 232 2.29 4.61 18.49
CA LYS A 232 1.55 5.85 18.24
C LYS A 232 1.21 6.06 16.76
N ILE A 233 2.15 5.76 15.86
CA ILE A 233 1.98 5.94 14.41
C ILE A 233 0.92 4.98 13.86
N SER A 234 0.90 3.73 14.32
CA SER A 234 -0.11 2.74 13.92
C SER A 234 -1.53 3.19 14.30
N TYR A 235 -1.73 3.65 15.52
CA TYR A 235 -3.03 4.16 15.96
C TYR A 235 -3.47 5.40 15.18
N LEU A 236 -2.55 6.34 14.96
CA LEU A 236 -2.84 7.54 14.18
C LEU A 236 -3.13 7.20 12.72
N SER A 237 -2.43 6.22 12.13
CA SER A 237 -2.69 5.80 10.75
C SER A 237 -4.10 5.24 10.57
N VAL A 238 -4.54 4.36 11.48
CA VAL A 238 -5.91 3.84 11.47
C VAL A 238 -6.91 4.98 11.70
N GLY A 239 -6.63 5.90 12.64
CA GLY A 239 -7.48 7.06 12.92
C GLY A 239 -7.67 7.97 11.72
N TYR A 240 -6.58 8.37 11.03
CA TYR A 240 -6.66 9.18 9.82
C TYR A 240 -7.39 8.46 8.69
N SER A 241 -7.11 7.16 8.50
CA SER A 241 -7.83 6.36 7.51
C SER A 241 -9.34 6.38 7.75
N ALA A 242 -9.76 6.08 8.98
CA ALA A 242 -11.16 6.09 9.36
C ALA A 242 -11.80 7.48 9.16
N LEU A 243 -11.11 8.55 9.57
CA LEU A 243 -11.57 9.91 9.44
C LEU A 243 -11.84 10.28 7.97
N PHE A 244 -10.89 10.06 7.07
CA PHE A 244 -11.05 10.41 5.66
C PHE A 244 -12.10 9.52 4.95
N ILE A 245 -12.20 8.24 5.31
CA ILE A 245 -13.26 7.36 4.80
C ILE A 245 -14.64 7.85 5.27
N LEU A 246 -14.77 8.29 6.53
CA LEU A 246 -16.02 8.83 7.05
C LEU A 246 -16.38 10.19 6.42
N ILE A 247 -15.42 11.08 6.20
CA ILE A 247 -15.61 12.33 5.46
C ILE A 247 -16.15 12.03 4.06
N GLY A 248 -15.52 11.12 3.33
CA GLY A 248 -15.97 10.73 1.99
C GLY A 248 -17.37 10.13 1.99
N TYR A 249 -17.72 9.33 2.99
CA TYR A 249 -19.06 8.80 3.16
C TYR A 249 -20.10 9.87 3.47
N ALA A 250 -19.77 10.84 4.34
CA ALA A 250 -20.63 11.97 4.66
C ALA A 250 -20.87 12.85 3.44
N GLU A 251 -19.83 13.16 2.65
CA GLU A 251 -19.98 13.90 1.39
C GLU A 251 -20.89 13.19 0.39
N LEU A 252 -20.82 11.86 0.31
CA LEU A 252 -21.67 11.04 -0.56
C LEU A 252 -23.14 11.13 -0.15
N LYS A 253 -23.44 11.25 1.15
CA LYS A 253 -24.80 11.43 1.67
C LYS A 253 -25.34 12.85 1.41
N LEU A 254 -24.49 13.86 1.61
CA LEU A 254 -24.86 15.27 1.51
C LEU A 254 -25.02 15.71 0.06
N LYS A 255 -24.16 15.24 -0.84
CA LYS A 255 -24.27 15.50 -2.28
C LYS A 255 -25.37 14.61 -2.84
N LYS A 256 -26.63 15.12 -2.84
CA LYS A 256 -27.74 14.58 -3.65
C LYS A 256 -27.47 14.67 -5.16
N ARG A 257 -26.25 15.02 -5.59
CA ARG A 257 -25.86 15.28 -6.99
C ARG A 257 -24.74 14.31 -7.39
N PHE A 258 -25.12 13.31 -8.12
CA PHE A 258 -24.30 12.70 -9.18
C PHE A 258 -25.16 12.53 -10.41
#